data_2bd1428a63540c8ffe8327ec7f7dc5c4
#
_entry.id   2bd1428a63540c8ffe8327ec7f7dc5c4
#
_cell.length_a   1.000
_cell.length_b   1.000
_cell.length_c   1.000
_cell.angle_alpha   90.00
_cell.angle_beta   90.00
_cell.angle_gamma   90.00
#
_symmetry.space_group_name_H-M   'P 1'
#
loop_
_entity.id
_entity.type
_entity.pdbx_description
1 polymer ?
#
loop_
_entity_poly.entity_id
_entity_poly.type
_entity_poly.pdbx_seq_one_letter_code
_entity_poly.pdbx_strand_id
1 'polypeptide(L)'
;MQPMTIHEIETAVGGRLLTPGEDFAPVSAVGTDSRQVEPGSLFVPWKGEKYDGHRFIDAALEAGAAGCLCAQVPEQLLPGKFYIQVPDTRLALRALAASCRNRYDIPVIQITGSVVKTTTKEMMAAVLGAKLRVLKTQGNFNNDIGTPLTLLNLGPEHQAAVVETGMNHFGEIRYLGEMVRPTIAVISNIGDAHVEFLGSREGILKAKCEIFENLQEGGVAVLNGDDALLNTVEIPFRTLRCGQSEHCNVRISDLADHGVEGITCTVTTARGAYHLTIPAPGEHMAYSASMAVAVGEELGLTAEEIVRGVASYQPSGSRMRILRLREDRLLLDDCYNANPQSVTAALEILAKTEGDQKIAVLGDMGELGELTEQAHYNVGALAAMLGVDFVAAVGEKAELIAEGCMESGGTALHFDSRESALRTLTAQFTPHTAMLVKASHAMRFGEIVEELRKTYD
;
A
#
# COMPACT_ATOMS: atom_id res chain seq x y z
N MET A 1 16.78 12.62 4.39
CA MET A 1 16.38 13.22 5.69
C MET A 1 17.10 14.54 5.92
N GLN A 2 16.63 15.36 6.88
CA GLN A 2 17.41 16.52 7.31
C GLN A 2 18.73 16.03 7.95
N PRO A 3 19.89 16.68 7.66
CA PRO A 3 21.17 16.27 8.23
C PRO A 3 21.14 16.20 9.76
N MET A 4 21.67 15.12 10.32
CA MET A 4 21.84 14.89 11.76
C MET A 4 23.31 14.67 12.08
N THR A 5 23.78 15.31 13.13
CA THR A 5 25.10 15.03 13.69
C THR A 5 25.12 13.63 14.31
N ILE A 6 26.32 13.05 14.45
CA ILE A 6 26.47 11.72 15.05
C ILE A 6 25.99 11.71 16.50
N HIS A 7 26.17 12.80 17.22
CA HIS A 7 25.67 12.95 18.59
C HIS A 7 24.13 13.00 18.66
N GLU A 8 23.46 13.65 17.69
CA GLU A 8 22.00 13.63 17.61
C GLU A 8 21.48 12.21 17.31
N ILE A 9 22.17 11.46 16.43
CA ILE A 9 21.83 10.08 16.12
C ILE A 9 22.04 9.21 17.37
N GLU A 10 23.21 9.27 18.01
CA GLU A 10 23.52 8.54 19.24
C GLU A 10 22.46 8.76 20.32
N THR A 11 22.11 10.03 20.54
CA THR A 11 21.05 10.42 21.50
C THR A 11 19.69 9.86 21.12
N ALA A 12 19.30 9.99 19.84
CA ALA A 12 18.01 9.56 19.35
C ALA A 12 17.82 8.03 19.47
N VAL A 13 18.87 7.24 19.23
CA VAL A 13 18.82 5.77 19.30
C VAL A 13 19.15 5.22 20.70
N GLY A 14 19.54 6.07 21.64
CA GLY A 14 20.01 5.63 22.98
C GLY A 14 21.21 4.71 22.91
N GLY A 15 22.09 4.91 21.91
CA GLY A 15 23.24 4.08 21.63
C GLY A 15 24.53 4.57 22.30
N ARG A 16 25.64 3.92 21.98
CA ARG A 16 26.99 4.30 22.40
C ARG A 16 27.92 4.40 21.20
N LEU A 17 28.49 5.59 20.95
CA LEU A 17 29.51 5.78 19.92
C LEU A 17 30.78 5.03 20.27
N LEU A 18 31.27 4.16 19.36
CA LEU A 18 32.48 3.34 19.57
C LEU A 18 33.74 4.02 19.06
N THR A 19 33.63 5.08 18.26
CA THR A 19 34.74 5.85 17.66
C THR A 19 34.73 7.31 18.18
N PRO A 20 34.90 7.54 19.49
CA PRO A 20 34.88 8.89 20.06
C PRO A 20 36.13 9.68 19.63
N GLY A 21 35.96 11.01 19.46
CA GLY A 21 37.07 11.92 19.17
C GLY A 21 37.39 12.11 17.69
N GLU A 22 36.66 11.47 16.77
CA GLU A 22 36.72 11.76 15.35
C GLU A 22 35.62 12.76 14.96
N ASP A 23 35.93 13.68 14.04
CA ASP A 23 34.96 14.66 13.53
C ASP A 23 34.32 14.12 12.25
N PHE A 24 33.04 13.70 12.36
CA PHE A 24 32.27 13.16 11.25
C PHE A 24 31.29 14.18 10.69
N ALA A 25 31.15 14.22 9.37
CA ALA A 25 30.11 15.03 8.74
C ALA A 25 28.69 14.57 9.15
N PRO A 26 27.72 15.49 9.21
CA PRO A 26 26.34 15.12 9.47
C PRO A 26 25.79 14.15 8.42
N VAL A 27 24.97 13.19 8.85
CA VAL A 27 24.34 12.18 8.01
C VAL A 27 23.00 12.68 7.49
N SER A 28 22.77 12.56 6.19
CA SER A 28 21.52 13.00 5.52
C SER A 28 20.70 11.87 4.90
N ALA A 29 21.17 10.63 4.99
CA ALA A 29 20.48 9.46 4.46
C ALA A 29 20.64 8.25 5.39
N VAL A 30 19.65 7.35 5.37
CA VAL A 30 19.67 6.07 6.10
C VAL A 30 19.34 4.96 5.10
N GLY A 31 20.14 3.91 5.08
CA GLY A 31 19.96 2.72 4.26
C GLY A 31 19.96 1.44 5.07
N THR A 32 19.19 0.46 4.62
CA THR A 32 19.10 -0.89 5.22
C THR A 32 19.53 -1.98 4.25
N ASP A 33 19.79 -1.63 2.98
CA ASP A 33 20.25 -2.55 1.94
C ASP A 33 21.69 -2.20 1.55
N SER A 34 22.64 -3.10 1.85
CA SER A 34 24.06 -2.91 1.53
C SER A 34 24.40 -2.86 0.03
N ARG A 35 23.44 -3.24 -0.83
CA ARG A 35 23.58 -3.19 -2.30
C ARG A 35 23.18 -1.82 -2.88
N GLN A 36 22.52 -0.99 -2.08
CA GLN A 36 22.00 0.34 -2.47
C GLN A 36 22.44 1.39 -1.45
N VAL A 37 23.74 1.49 -1.24
CA VAL A 37 24.32 2.43 -0.27
C VAL A 37 24.45 3.81 -0.89
N GLU A 38 23.86 4.81 -0.27
CA GLU A 38 24.13 6.21 -0.59
C GLU A 38 25.42 6.68 0.08
N PRO A 39 26.36 7.31 -0.65
CA PRO A 39 27.56 7.83 -0.04
C PRO A 39 27.28 8.79 1.13
N GLY A 40 27.96 8.61 2.26
CA GLY A 40 27.73 9.41 3.46
C GLY A 40 26.51 9.03 4.30
N SER A 41 25.78 7.95 3.95
CA SER A 41 24.61 7.47 4.69
C SER A 41 24.98 6.74 5.99
N LEU A 42 24.00 6.62 6.88
CA LEU A 42 24.00 5.68 8.00
C LEU A 42 23.45 4.32 7.53
N PHE A 43 24.24 3.28 7.65
CA PHE A 43 23.78 1.91 7.42
C PHE A 43 23.16 1.33 8.68
N VAL A 44 21.93 0.79 8.56
CA VAL A 44 21.22 0.14 9.66
C VAL A 44 20.96 -1.32 9.28
N PRO A 45 21.82 -2.25 9.72
CA PRO A 45 21.58 -3.67 9.53
C PRO A 45 20.42 -4.14 10.40
N TRP A 46 19.66 -5.12 9.93
CA TRP A 46 18.63 -5.76 10.73
C TRP A 46 18.69 -7.28 10.59
N LYS A 47 18.25 -7.98 11.59
CA LYS A 47 18.19 -9.44 11.61
C LYS A 47 16.80 -9.88 11.18
N GLY A 48 16.73 -10.58 10.05
CA GLY A 48 15.53 -11.27 9.56
C GLY A 48 15.52 -12.75 9.96
N GLU A 49 14.47 -13.48 9.59
CA GLU A 49 14.35 -14.90 9.87
C GLU A 49 15.42 -15.76 9.16
N LYS A 50 15.78 -15.39 7.93
CA LYS A 50 16.65 -16.18 7.05
C LYS A 50 18.09 -15.67 6.98
N TYR A 51 18.35 -14.43 7.40
CA TYR A 51 19.69 -13.82 7.34
C TYR A 51 19.86 -12.74 8.40
N ASP A 52 21.14 -12.47 8.75
CA ASP A 52 21.53 -11.39 9.64
C ASP A 52 22.27 -10.31 8.82
N GLY A 53 21.67 -9.11 8.79
CA GLY A 53 22.21 -7.95 8.08
C GLY A 53 23.54 -7.43 8.61
N HIS A 54 23.92 -7.77 9.86
CA HIS A 54 25.17 -7.35 10.45
C HIS A 54 26.40 -7.85 9.68
N ARG A 55 26.29 -9.01 9.01
CA ARG A 55 27.34 -9.57 8.13
C ARG A 55 27.71 -8.67 6.93
N PHE A 56 26.88 -7.67 6.63
CA PHE A 56 27.06 -6.77 5.50
C PHE A 56 27.53 -5.38 5.91
N ILE A 57 27.89 -5.16 7.20
CA ILE A 57 28.37 -3.86 7.69
C ILE A 57 29.60 -3.41 6.91
N ASP A 58 30.64 -4.25 6.82
CA ASP A 58 31.88 -3.90 6.13
C ASP A 58 31.62 -3.56 4.66
N ALA A 59 30.85 -4.38 3.95
CA ALA A 59 30.47 -4.13 2.56
C ALA A 59 29.73 -2.79 2.37
N ALA A 60 28.83 -2.42 3.29
CA ALA A 60 28.11 -1.16 3.23
C ALA A 60 29.04 0.04 3.50
N LEU A 61 29.98 -0.10 4.43
CA LEU A 61 30.95 0.95 4.75
C LEU A 61 31.96 1.14 3.62
N GLU A 62 32.44 0.06 2.99
CA GLU A 62 33.28 0.09 1.79
C GLU A 62 32.55 0.69 0.57
N ALA A 63 31.25 0.42 0.43
CA ALA A 63 30.41 1.01 -0.61
C ALA A 63 30.11 2.50 -0.39
N GLY A 64 30.54 3.09 0.74
CA GLY A 64 30.48 4.53 0.95
C GLY A 64 29.62 5.01 2.11
N ALA A 65 28.99 4.13 2.90
CA ALA A 65 28.32 4.58 4.12
C ALA A 65 29.32 5.27 5.07
N ALA A 66 28.88 6.33 5.74
CA ALA A 66 29.72 7.07 6.69
C ALA A 66 29.92 6.32 8.01
N GLY A 67 28.92 5.49 8.38
CA GLY A 67 28.96 4.69 9.59
C GLY A 67 27.75 3.75 9.66
N CYS A 68 27.62 3.05 10.78
CA CYS A 68 26.53 2.11 10.99
C CYS A 68 26.00 2.09 12.43
N LEU A 69 24.76 1.61 12.58
CA LEU A 69 24.30 1.03 13.83
C LEU A 69 24.74 -0.43 13.90
N CYS A 70 25.08 -0.93 15.09
CA CYS A 70 25.42 -2.34 15.27
C CYS A 70 24.93 -2.85 16.61
N ALA A 71 24.27 -4.02 16.62
CA ALA A 71 23.93 -4.72 17.87
C ALA A 71 25.13 -5.57 18.35
N GLN A 72 25.92 -6.08 17.42
CA GLN A 72 27.17 -6.79 17.68
C GLN A 72 28.34 -5.90 17.21
N VAL A 73 29.29 -5.65 18.11
CA VAL A 73 30.47 -4.85 17.79
C VAL A 73 31.36 -5.66 16.85
N PRO A 74 31.73 -5.14 15.65
CA PRO A 74 32.68 -5.80 14.77
C PRO A 74 34.03 -6.01 15.45
N GLU A 75 34.76 -7.05 15.08
CA GLU A 75 36.10 -7.35 15.62
C GLU A 75 37.11 -6.24 15.27
N GLN A 76 36.93 -5.61 14.10
CA GLN A 76 37.75 -4.50 13.64
C GLN A 76 36.85 -3.36 13.18
N LEU A 77 37.20 -2.14 13.58
CA LEU A 77 36.52 -0.93 13.13
C LEU A 77 37.32 -0.31 11.96
N LEU A 78 36.64 -0.01 10.86
CA LEU A 78 37.25 0.62 9.70
C LEU A 78 37.61 2.09 10.03
N PRO A 79 38.86 2.55 9.73
CA PRO A 79 39.26 3.93 9.94
C PRO A 79 38.36 4.93 9.20
N GLY A 80 38.04 6.07 9.83
CA GLY A 80 37.19 7.12 9.24
C GLY A 80 35.73 6.76 9.12
N LYS A 81 35.26 5.69 9.79
CA LYS A 81 33.88 5.28 9.88
C LYS A 81 33.40 5.33 11.33
N PHE A 82 32.15 5.76 11.54
CA PHE A 82 31.58 5.74 12.88
C PHE A 82 30.71 4.49 13.10
N TYR A 83 30.70 4.03 14.34
CA TYR A 83 29.89 2.90 14.78
C TYR A 83 29.12 3.29 16.04
N ILE A 84 27.80 3.13 16.02
CA ILE A 84 26.96 3.34 17.20
C ILE A 84 26.40 1.99 17.63
N GLN A 85 26.84 1.53 18.80
CA GLN A 85 26.32 0.30 19.38
C GLN A 85 24.95 0.54 19.99
N VAL A 86 24.00 -0.34 19.68
CA VAL A 86 22.63 -0.34 20.18
C VAL A 86 22.22 -1.76 20.58
N PRO A 87 21.26 -1.95 21.51
CA PRO A 87 20.78 -3.29 21.87
C PRO A 87 20.06 -4.00 20.71
N ASP A 88 19.32 -3.25 19.91
CA ASP A 88 18.54 -3.74 18.77
C ASP A 88 18.47 -2.65 17.68
N THR A 89 18.90 -3.00 16.46
CA THR A 89 18.98 -2.05 15.35
C THR A 89 17.62 -1.71 14.76
N ARG A 90 16.59 -2.58 14.88
CA ARG A 90 15.22 -2.28 14.44
C ARG A 90 14.56 -1.27 15.39
N LEU A 91 14.70 -1.47 16.70
CA LEU A 91 14.24 -0.52 17.70
C LEU A 91 14.97 0.83 17.58
N ALA A 92 16.26 0.81 17.28
CA ALA A 92 17.05 2.01 17.03
C ALA A 92 16.60 2.76 15.77
N LEU A 93 16.30 2.05 14.67
CA LEU A 93 15.73 2.66 13.46
C LEU A 93 14.39 3.34 13.75
N ARG A 94 13.52 2.69 14.50
CA ARG A 94 12.24 3.24 14.95
C ARG A 94 12.45 4.50 15.81
N ALA A 95 13.34 4.46 16.78
CA ALA A 95 13.64 5.59 17.65
C ALA A 95 14.20 6.79 16.87
N LEU A 96 15.08 6.54 15.89
CA LEU A 96 15.60 7.56 14.98
C LEU A 96 14.49 8.20 14.16
N ALA A 97 13.59 7.39 13.59
CA ALA A 97 12.44 7.86 12.83
C ALA A 97 11.47 8.69 13.68
N ALA A 98 11.19 8.25 14.91
CA ALA A 98 10.36 9.00 15.86
C ALA A 98 11.01 10.35 16.23
N SER A 99 12.33 10.38 16.43
CA SER A 99 13.09 11.62 16.65
C SER A 99 12.99 12.58 15.46
N CYS A 100 13.13 12.09 14.23
CA CYS A 100 12.91 12.88 13.01
C CYS A 100 11.48 13.41 12.94
N ARG A 101 10.47 12.55 13.14
CA ARG A 101 9.06 12.94 13.10
C ARG A 101 8.72 14.04 14.11
N ASN A 102 9.27 13.97 15.30
CA ASN A 102 9.04 14.91 16.39
C ASN A 102 9.60 16.33 16.13
N ARG A 103 10.44 16.51 15.12
CA ARG A 103 10.97 17.83 14.73
C ARG A 103 9.96 18.69 13.98
N TYR A 104 8.84 18.10 13.51
CA TYR A 104 7.90 18.76 12.61
C TYR A 104 6.49 18.74 13.18
N ASP A 105 5.92 19.92 13.35
CA ASP A 105 4.52 20.13 13.74
C ASP A 105 3.67 20.31 12.47
N ILE A 106 3.43 19.22 11.79
CA ILE A 106 2.62 19.15 10.56
C ILE A 106 1.53 18.09 10.70
N PRO A 107 0.41 18.24 9.97
CA PRO A 107 -0.60 17.18 9.87
C PRO A 107 0.01 15.89 9.34
N VAL A 108 -0.27 14.78 10.04
CA VAL A 108 0.12 13.43 9.61
C VAL A 108 -1.11 12.55 9.56
N ILE A 109 -1.36 12.03 8.38
CA ILE A 109 -2.47 11.14 8.10
C ILE A 109 -1.92 9.70 8.13
N GLN A 110 -2.38 8.88 9.09
CA GLN A 110 -2.09 7.46 9.11
C GLN A 110 -3.24 6.69 8.45
N ILE A 111 -2.91 5.78 7.53
CA ILE A 111 -3.91 5.01 6.78
C ILE A 111 -3.68 3.52 6.99
N THR A 112 -4.75 2.79 7.32
CA THR A 112 -4.81 1.33 7.29
C THR A 112 -6.10 0.83 6.65
N GLY A 113 -6.25 -0.48 6.50
CA GLY A 113 -7.42 -1.15 5.92
C GLY A 113 -7.08 -2.52 5.38
N SER A 114 -8.05 -3.32 5.03
CA SER A 114 -7.81 -4.64 4.43
C SER A 114 -7.40 -4.51 2.97
N VAL A 115 -8.15 -3.75 2.18
CA VAL A 115 -7.87 -3.43 0.77
C VAL A 115 -7.84 -1.93 0.53
N VAL A 116 -7.44 -1.49 -0.64
CA VAL A 116 -7.36 -0.11 -1.15
C VAL A 116 -6.57 0.90 -0.29
N LYS A 117 -5.78 0.45 0.69
CA LYS A 117 -4.91 1.33 1.51
C LYS A 117 -4.02 2.24 0.65
N THR A 118 -3.27 1.62 -0.25
CA THR A 118 -2.33 2.34 -1.12
C THR A 118 -3.07 3.25 -2.11
N THR A 119 -4.20 2.79 -2.65
CA THR A 119 -5.07 3.60 -3.52
C THR A 119 -5.55 4.85 -2.78
N THR A 120 -6.06 4.67 -1.55
CA THR A 120 -6.51 5.79 -0.70
C THR A 120 -5.35 6.73 -0.34
N LYS A 121 -4.16 6.19 -0.02
CA LYS A 121 -2.94 6.98 0.21
C LYS A 121 -2.56 7.81 -1.02
N GLU A 122 -2.55 7.20 -2.21
CA GLU A 122 -2.20 7.92 -3.44
C GLU A 122 -3.24 8.98 -3.80
N MET A 123 -4.53 8.68 -3.67
CA MET A 123 -5.62 9.63 -3.88
C MET A 123 -5.49 10.81 -2.90
N MET A 124 -5.26 10.53 -1.63
CA MET A 124 -5.10 11.55 -0.60
C MET A 124 -3.86 12.42 -0.84
N ALA A 125 -2.74 11.80 -1.24
CA ALA A 125 -1.54 12.52 -1.60
C ALA A 125 -1.72 13.41 -2.85
N ALA A 126 -2.51 12.96 -3.83
CA ALA A 126 -2.85 13.75 -5.02
C ALA A 126 -3.73 14.97 -4.65
N VAL A 127 -4.75 14.77 -3.82
CA VAL A 127 -5.61 15.86 -3.34
C VAL A 127 -4.83 16.88 -2.53
N LEU A 128 -4.08 16.44 -1.53
CA LEU A 128 -3.29 17.35 -0.69
C LEU A 128 -2.16 18.01 -1.49
N GLY A 129 -1.58 17.29 -2.45
CA GLY A 129 -0.54 17.79 -3.35
C GLY A 129 -0.98 18.94 -4.27
N ALA A 130 -2.30 19.16 -4.43
CA ALA A 130 -2.81 20.33 -5.16
C ALA A 130 -2.46 21.66 -4.50
N LYS A 131 -2.11 21.64 -3.20
CA LYS A 131 -1.78 22.83 -2.39
C LYS A 131 -0.51 22.68 -1.56
N LEU A 132 -0.25 21.48 -1.03
CA LEU A 132 0.77 21.23 -0.01
C LEU A 132 1.92 20.40 -0.58
N ARG A 133 3.11 20.54 -0.02
CA ARG A 133 4.19 19.56 -0.22
C ARG A 133 4.00 18.40 0.73
N VAL A 134 3.70 17.22 0.16
CA VAL A 134 3.27 16.04 0.91
C VAL A 134 4.36 14.97 0.88
N LEU A 135 4.81 14.53 2.07
CA LEU A 135 5.51 13.25 2.20
C LEU A 135 4.48 12.13 2.13
N LYS A 136 4.75 11.07 1.37
CA LYS A 136 3.92 9.86 1.39
C LYS A 136 4.76 8.59 1.43
N THR A 137 4.19 7.52 2.00
CA THR A 137 4.79 6.18 1.92
C THR A 137 5.03 5.78 0.47
N GLN A 138 6.25 5.40 0.14
CA GLN A 138 6.62 4.89 -1.17
C GLN A 138 6.34 3.38 -1.26
N GLY A 139 5.81 2.92 -2.40
CA GLY A 139 5.54 1.51 -2.63
C GLY A 139 4.74 0.86 -1.48
N ASN A 140 5.32 -0.19 -0.90
CA ASN A 140 4.78 -0.95 0.23
C ASN A 140 5.58 -0.77 1.53
N PHE A 141 6.26 0.36 1.72
CA PHE A 141 7.05 0.66 2.93
C PHE A 141 6.14 0.97 4.13
N ASN A 142 5.24 0.04 4.44
CA ASN A 142 4.17 0.18 5.42
C ASN A 142 4.31 -0.70 6.67
N ASN A 143 5.46 -1.36 6.83
CA ASN A 143 5.81 -2.22 7.96
C ASN A 143 6.83 -1.54 8.89
N ASP A 144 7.34 -2.30 9.86
CA ASP A 144 8.29 -1.87 10.90
C ASP A 144 9.69 -1.46 10.40
N ILE A 145 10.01 -1.69 9.12
CA ILE A 145 11.21 -1.18 8.44
C ILE A 145 10.84 -0.03 7.49
N GLY A 146 9.79 -0.20 6.71
CA GLY A 146 9.39 0.77 5.68
C GLY A 146 8.80 2.06 6.25
N THR A 147 8.00 1.97 7.32
CA THR A 147 7.43 3.15 7.97
C THR A 147 8.50 4.07 8.57
N PRO A 148 9.50 3.56 9.33
CA PRO A 148 10.63 4.38 9.76
C PRO A 148 11.37 5.05 8.59
N LEU A 149 11.69 4.31 7.52
CA LEU A 149 12.35 4.86 6.34
C LEU A 149 11.52 5.96 5.67
N THR A 150 10.19 5.82 5.66
CA THR A 150 9.31 6.89 5.19
C THR A 150 9.44 8.15 6.04
N LEU A 151 9.36 8.03 7.37
CA LEU A 151 9.43 9.17 8.29
C LEU A 151 10.81 9.85 8.30
N LEU A 152 11.89 9.10 8.09
CA LEU A 152 13.24 9.64 7.96
C LEU A 152 13.42 10.54 6.72
N ASN A 153 12.54 10.43 5.72
CA ASN A 153 12.51 11.36 4.58
C ASN A 153 11.73 12.65 4.85
N LEU A 154 11.21 12.85 6.06
CA LEU A 154 10.55 14.09 6.42
C LEU A 154 11.58 15.23 6.47
N GLY A 155 11.25 16.34 5.84
CA GLY A 155 12.10 17.53 5.75
C GLY A 155 11.29 18.81 5.96
N PRO A 156 11.96 19.97 6.14
CA PRO A 156 11.34 21.25 6.41
C PRO A 156 10.42 21.76 5.27
N GLU A 157 10.58 21.20 4.09
CA GLU A 157 9.73 21.48 2.92
C GLU A 157 8.35 20.85 3.02
N HIS A 158 8.18 19.76 3.79
CA HIS A 158 6.91 19.04 3.89
C HIS A 158 5.91 19.80 4.79
N GLN A 159 4.69 19.90 4.31
CA GLN A 159 3.58 20.57 4.98
C GLN A 159 2.50 19.58 5.47
N ALA A 160 2.55 18.34 5.00
CA ALA A 160 1.74 17.24 5.45
C ALA A 160 2.44 15.91 5.17
N ALA A 161 2.03 14.83 5.84
CA ALA A 161 2.50 13.49 5.54
C ALA A 161 1.33 12.50 5.47
N VAL A 162 1.36 11.57 4.51
CA VAL A 162 0.39 10.48 4.35
C VAL A 162 1.13 9.16 4.50
N VAL A 163 0.93 8.49 5.64
CA VAL A 163 1.67 7.31 6.06
C VAL A 163 0.77 6.09 6.04
N GLU A 164 1.03 5.18 5.11
CA GLU A 164 0.36 3.88 5.06
C GLU A 164 0.98 2.95 6.10
N THR A 165 0.13 2.25 6.88
CA THR A 165 0.55 1.23 7.84
C THR A 165 -0.20 -0.07 7.60
N GLY A 166 0.57 -1.14 7.39
CA GLY A 166 0.10 -2.52 7.25
C GLY A 166 0.29 -3.30 8.55
N MET A 167 -0.37 -4.45 8.64
CA MET A 167 -0.19 -5.39 9.76
C MET A 167 -0.56 -6.81 9.35
N ASN A 168 0.05 -7.77 10.01
CA ASN A 168 -0.33 -9.18 10.02
C ASN A 168 -0.81 -9.63 11.40
N HIS A 169 -0.34 -8.99 12.48
CA HIS A 169 -0.63 -9.37 13.86
C HIS A 169 -1.15 -8.20 14.69
N PHE A 170 -1.76 -8.55 15.83
CA PHE A 170 -2.14 -7.56 16.85
C PHE A 170 -0.92 -6.81 17.37
N GLY A 171 -1.11 -5.53 17.71
CA GLY A 171 -0.09 -4.64 18.23
C GLY A 171 0.77 -3.95 17.18
N GLU A 172 0.76 -4.40 15.91
CA GLU A 172 1.63 -3.83 14.88
C GLU A 172 1.20 -2.41 14.47
N ILE A 173 -0.11 -2.16 14.31
CA ILE A 173 -0.60 -0.80 13.97
C ILE A 173 -0.32 0.17 15.12
N ARG A 174 -0.52 -0.24 16.37
CA ARG A 174 -0.15 0.56 17.55
C ARG A 174 1.34 0.86 17.57
N TYR A 175 2.19 -0.17 17.39
CA TYR A 175 3.64 -0.03 17.34
C TYR A 175 4.11 0.98 16.28
N LEU A 176 3.51 0.96 15.08
CA LEU A 176 3.79 1.92 14.04
C LEU A 176 3.25 3.31 14.37
N GLY A 177 2.05 3.37 14.95
CA GLY A 177 1.37 4.59 15.34
C GLY A 177 2.15 5.43 16.36
N GLU A 178 2.87 4.79 17.29
CA GLU A 178 3.68 5.48 18.30
C GLU A 178 4.77 6.38 17.67
N MET A 179 5.35 5.98 16.53
CA MET A 179 6.31 6.84 15.83
C MET A 179 5.64 7.78 14.82
N VAL A 180 4.52 7.37 14.21
CA VAL A 180 3.77 8.20 13.23
C VAL A 180 3.11 9.38 13.93
N ARG A 181 2.50 9.17 15.11
CA ARG A 181 1.77 10.19 15.88
C ARG A 181 0.77 10.95 15.00
N PRO A 182 -0.27 10.28 14.49
CA PRO A 182 -1.16 10.86 13.52
C PRO A 182 -2.05 11.96 14.12
N THR A 183 -2.40 12.95 13.30
CA THR A 183 -3.46 13.93 13.58
C THR A 183 -4.78 13.50 12.93
N ILE A 184 -4.69 12.65 11.90
CA ILE A 184 -5.85 12.06 11.22
C ILE A 184 -5.59 10.56 11.04
N ALA A 185 -6.56 9.73 11.45
CA ALA A 185 -6.53 8.28 11.30
C ALA A 185 -7.58 7.84 10.29
N VAL A 186 -7.17 7.03 9.30
CA VAL A 186 -8.04 6.58 8.21
C VAL A 186 -8.10 5.06 8.17
N ILE A 187 -9.31 4.49 8.18
CA ILE A 187 -9.52 3.06 7.92
C ILE A 187 -10.39 2.91 6.67
N SER A 188 -9.80 2.35 5.61
CA SER A 188 -10.49 2.24 4.32
C SER A 188 -11.60 1.19 4.32
N ASN A 189 -11.39 0.04 4.94
CA ASN A 189 -12.37 -1.04 5.11
C ASN A 189 -11.87 -2.17 6.00
N ILE A 190 -12.79 -3.09 6.35
CA ILE A 190 -12.52 -4.36 7.02
C ILE A 190 -12.93 -5.49 6.09
N GLY A 191 -11.96 -6.32 5.70
CA GLY A 191 -12.15 -7.48 4.82
C GLY A 191 -11.43 -8.71 5.38
N ASP A 192 -11.18 -9.70 4.52
CA ASP A 192 -10.63 -11.00 4.90
C ASP A 192 -9.09 -11.06 4.83
N ALA A 193 -8.43 -9.97 4.43
CA ALA A 193 -6.97 -9.93 4.38
C ALA A 193 -6.37 -10.17 5.77
N HIS A 194 -5.40 -11.10 5.87
CA HIS A 194 -4.73 -11.53 7.10
C HIS A 194 -5.63 -12.30 8.10
N VAL A 195 -6.78 -12.85 7.66
CA VAL A 195 -7.69 -13.60 8.53
C VAL A 195 -7.02 -14.83 9.14
N GLU A 196 -6.06 -15.42 8.45
CA GLU A 196 -5.25 -16.55 8.95
C GLU A 196 -4.57 -16.24 10.29
N PHE A 197 -4.07 -15.00 10.46
CA PHE A 197 -3.33 -14.59 11.67
C PHE A 197 -4.22 -13.96 12.75
N LEU A 198 -5.37 -13.41 12.37
CA LEU A 198 -6.25 -12.65 13.26
C LEU A 198 -7.56 -13.39 13.60
N GLY A 199 -7.76 -14.55 12.99
CA GLY A 199 -8.82 -15.50 13.28
C GLY A 199 -10.21 -15.15 12.73
N SER A 200 -10.56 -13.87 12.63
CA SER A 200 -11.87 -13.42 12.11
C SER A 200 -11.84 -11.97 11.62
N ARG A 201 -12.91 -11.52 10.98
CA ARG A 201 -13.09 -10.11 10.61
C ARG A 201 -13.15 -9.17 11.83
N GLU A 202 -13.70 -9.63 12.94
CA GLU A 202 -13.71 -8.90 14.21
C GLU A 202 -12.29 -8.77 14.78
N GLY A 203 -11.46 -9.81 14.63
CA GLY A 203 -10.03 -9.76 14.94
C GLY A 203 -9.30 -8.72 14.08
N ILE A 204 -9.60 -8.69 12.77
CA ILE A 204 -9.05 -7.70 11.84
C ILE A 204 -9.51 -6.28 12.21
N LEU A 205 -10.79 -6.09 12.54
CA LEU A 205 -11.32 -4.83 13.03
C LEU A 205 -10.56 -4.36 14.27
N LYS A 206 -10.41 -5.24 15.27
CA LYS A 206 -9.69 -4.93 16.51
C LYS A 206 -8.26 -4.49 16.25
N ALA A 207 -7.52 -5.22 15.42
CA ALA A 207 -6.14 -4.89 15.07
C ALA A 207 -6.03 -3.55 14.32
N LYS A 208 -6.95 -3.25 13.41
CA LYS A 208 -6.93 -1.97 12.68
C LYS A 208 -7.35 -0.79 13.54
N CYS A 209 -8.25 -0.99 14.50
CA CYS A 209 -8.65 0.05 15.45
C CYS A 209 -7.53 0.49 16.40
N GLU A 210 -6.42 -0.26 16.50
CA GLU A 210 -5.21 0.19 17.19
C GLU A 210 -4.66 1.53 16.66
N ILE A 211 -5.06 1.92 15.45
CA ILE A 211 -4.67 3.21 14.83
C ILE A 211 -5.14 4.41 15.68
N PHE A 212 -6.22 4.26 16.44
CA PHE A 212 -6.77 5.30 17.29
C PHE A 212 -6.02 5.48 18.61
N GLU A 213 -5.24 4.48 19.05
CA GLU A 213 -4.51 4.54 20.32
C GLU A 213 -3.42 5.63 20.31
N ASN A 214 -2.91 5.98 19.13
CA ASN A 214 -1.88 7.01 18.97
C ASN A 214 -2.38 8.26 18.24
N LEU A 215 -3.68 8.35 17.96
CA LEU A 215 -4.28 9.55 17.39
C LEU A 215 -4.18 10.69 18.42
N GLN A 216 -3.64 11.82 17.99
CA GLN A 216 -3.41 12.96 18.87
C GLN A 216 -4.73 13.55 19.40
N GLU A 217 -4.68 14.21 20.54
CA GLU A 217 -5.81 14.95 21.10
C GLU A 217 -6.35 15.95 20.07
N GLY A 218 -7.67 16.01 19.91
CA GLY A 218 -8.32 16.81 18.86
C GLY A 218 -8.23 16.22 17.45
N GLY A 219 -7.62 15.04 17.30
CA GLY A 219 -7.50 14.34 16.02
C GLY A 219 -8.83 13.88 15.43
N VAL A 220 -8.80 13.49 14.17
CA VAL A 220 -9.99 13.11 13.38
C VAL A 220 -9.87 11.68 12.89
N ALA A 221 -10.93 10.90 13.06
CA ALA A 221 -11.11 9.58 12.45
C ALA A 221 -11.87 9.71 11.13
N VAL A 222 -11.37 9.09 10.05
CA VAL A 222 -12.04 9.03 8.74
C VAL A 222 -12.27 7.56 8.39
N LEU A 223 -13.52 7.18 8.21
CA LEU A 223 -13.94 5.78 8.08
C LEU A 223 -14.81 5.56 6.86
N ASN A 224 -14.77 4.34 6.33
CA ASN A 224 -15.81 3.86 5.44
C ASN A 224 -17.11 3.68 6.23
N GLY A 225 -18.09 4.53 5.97
CA GLY A 225 -19.38 4.52 6.64
C GLY A 225 -20.32 3.41 6.17
N ASP A 226 -20.03 2.77 5.04
CA ASP A 226 -20.80 1.63 4.52
C ASP A 226 -20.24 0.28 4.98
N ASP A 227 -19.11 0.28 5.69
CA ASP A 227 -18.55 -0.91 6.31
C ASP A 227 -19.30 -1.24 7.62
N ALA A 228 -20.02 -2.35 7.63
CA ALA A 228 -20.86 -2.75 8.76
C ALA A 228 -20.06 -2.93 10.06
N LEU A 229 -18.84 -3.45 9.98
CA LEU A 229 -18.00 -3.68 11.16
C LEU A 229 -17.43 -2.36 11.71
N LEU A 230 -16.99 -1.44 10.83
CA LEU A 230 -16.55 -0.11 11.27
C LEU A 230 -17.67 0.70 11.94
N ASN A 231 -18.93 0.42 11.60
CA ASN A 231 -20.07 1.08 12.22
C ASN A 231 -20.39 0.55 13.62
N THR A 232 -19.82 -0.58 14.05
CA THR A 232 -20.00 -1.12 15.41
C THR A 232 -19.05 -0.51 16.43
N VAL A 233 -18.02 0.24 15.99
CA VAL A 233 -16.97 0.74 16.89
C VAL A 233 -17.33 2.13 17.40
N GLU A 234 -17.28 2.30 18.73
CA GLU A 234 -17.30 3.60 19.39
C GLU A 234 -15.88 4.20 19.38
N ILE A 235 -15.76 5.36 18.78
CA ILE A 235 -14.48 6.06 18.60
C ILE A 235 -14.52 7.36 19.40
N PRO A 236 -13.60 7.58 20.35
CA PRO A 236 -13.61 8.77 21.22
C PRO A 236 -13.07 10.03 20.52
N PHE A 237 -13.11 10.07 19.20
CA PHE A 237 -12.65 11.17 18.36
C PHE A 237 -13.76 11.64 17.42
N ARG A 238 -13.64 12.88 16.94
CA ARG A 238 -14.50 13.36 15.87
C ARG A 238 -14.35 12.46 14.65
N THR A 239 -15.47 11.92 14.17
CA THR A 239 -15.48 10.90 13.13
C THR A 239 -16.17 11.42 11.87
N LEU A 240 -15.50 11.28 10.72
CA LEU A 240 -16.03 11.51 9.39
C LEU A 240 -16.30 10.16 8.72
N ARG A 241 -17.59 9.87 8.46
CA ARG A 241 -18.03 8.65 7.80
C ARG A 241 -18.26 8.94 6.32
N CYS A 242 -17.49 8.27 5.46
CA CYS A 242 -17.49 8.43 4.01
C CYS A 242 -18.24 7.24 3.38
N GLY A 243 -19.24 7.48 2.54
CA GLY A 243 -20.00 6.40 1.91
C GLY A 243 -21.27 6.88 1.23
N GLN A 244 -22.05 5.93 0.70
CA GLN A 244 -23.30 6.18 -0.01
C GLN A 244 -24.50 6.26 0.94
N SER A 245 -24.41 5.61 2.10
CA SER A 245 -25.49 5.55 3.08
C SER A 245 -25.89 6.92 3.65
N GLU A 246 -27.15 7.09 4.02
CA GLU A 246 -27.69 8.36 4.50
C GLU A 246 -27.07 8.84 5.82
N HIS A 247 -26.54 7.92 6.63
CA HIS A 247 -25.86 8.26 7.87
C HIS A 247 -24.41 8.77 7.67
N CYS A 248 -23.90 8.73 6.43
CA CYS A 248 -22.57 9.26 6.11
C CYS A 248 -22.58 10.78 6.04
N ASN A 249 -21.68 11.43 6.76
CA ASN A 249 -21.53 12.89 6.73
C ASN A 249 -20.59 13.38 5.60
N VAL A 250 -19.94 12.47 4.90
CA VAL A 250 -19.24 12.68 3.62
C VAL A 250 -19.90 11.71 2.63
N ARG A 251 -20.95 12.18 1.94
CA ARG A 251 -21.85 11.32 1.20
C ARG A 251 -21.51 11.26 -0.27
N ILE A 252 -21.41 10.03 -0.79
CA ILE A 252 -21.23 9.73 -2.22
C ILE A 252 -22.62 9.56 -2.87
N SER A 253 -22.85 10.23 -4.01
CA SER A 253 -24.03 10.09 -4.86
C SER A 253 -23.66 10.20 -6.34
N ASP A 254 -24.63 9.99 -7.22
CA ASP A 254 -24.51 10.15 -8.68
C ASP A 254 -23.30 9.40 -9.28
N LEU A 255 -23.04 8.21 -8.74
CA LEU A 255 -21.93 7.37 -9.18
C LEU A 255 -22.22 6.83 -10.59
N ALA A 256 -21.35 7.16 -11.53
CA ALA A 256 -21.38 6.64 -12.89
C ALA A 256 -20.03 6.02 -13.26
N ASP A 257 -20.08 4.79 -13.78
CA ASP A 257 -18.94 3.99 -14.19
C ASP A 257 -18.73 4.14 -15.71
N HIS A 258 -17.53 4.55 -16.09
CA HIS A 258 -17.09 4.75 -17.50
C HIS A 258 -16.06 3.69 -17.92
N GLY A 259 -16.08 2.51 -17.26
CA GLY A 259 -15.15 1.43 -17.53
C GLY A 259 -13.70 1.83 -17.23
N VAL A 260 -12.80 1.49 -18.13
CA VAL A 260 -11.36 1.78 -17.97
C VAL A 260 -11.01 3.27 -17.97
N GLU A 261 -11.92 4.14 -18.43
CA GLU A 261 -11.74 5.60 -18.38
C GLU A 261 -11.93 6.18 -16.97
N GLY A 262 -12.47 5.40 -16.05
CA GLY A 262 -12.67 5.79 -14.66
C GLY A 262 -14.13 5.95 -14.27
N ILE A 263 -14.38 6.75 -13.24
CA ILE A 263 -15.72 6.98 -12.69
C ILE A 263 -15.96 8.47 -12.45
N THR A 264 -17.25 8.86 -12.44
CA THR A 264 -17.68 10.17 -11.92
C THR A 264 -18.62 9.98 -10.74
N CYS A 265 -18.57 10.89 -9.78
CA CYS A 265 -19.49 10.90 -8.65
C CYS A 265 -19.63 12.31 -8.06
N THR A 266 -20.64 12.50 -7.24
CA THR A 266 -20.80 13.69 -6.39
C THR A 266 -20.47 13.30 -4.95
N VAL A 267 -19.58 14.05 -4.28
CA VAL A 267 -19.34 13.93 -2.83
C VAL A 267 -19.90 15.16 -2.15
N THR A 268 -20.85 14.95 -1.23
CA THR A 268 -21.48 16.04 -0.48
C THR A 268 -21.03 16.03 0.97
N THR A 269 -20.63 17.17 1.49
CA THR A 269 -20.24 17.42 2.87
C THR A 269 -21.02 18.57 3.46
N ALA A 270 -20.77 18.94 4.72
CA ALA A 270 -21.33 20.14 5.32
C ALA A 270 -20.83 21.45 4.64
N ARG A 271 -19.73 21.40 3.90
CA ARG A 271 -19.15 22.57 3.20
C ARG A 271 -19.67 22.74 1.78
N GLY A 272 -20.26 21.69 1.19
CA GLY A 272 -20.82 21.74 -0.16
C GLY A 272 -20.72 20.42 -0.92
N ALA A 273 -20.98 20.51 -2.23
CA ALA A 273 -20.92 19.38 -3.14
C ALA A 273 -19.69 19.47 -4.06
N TYR A 274 -19.02 18.36 -4.27
CA TYR A 274 -17.85 18.17 -5.13
C TYR A 274 -18.22 17.23 -6.26
N HIS A 275 -18.25 17.71 -7.50
CA HIS A 275 -18.41 16.88 -8.69
C HIS A 275 -17.05 16.36 -9.11
N LEU A 276 -16.82 15.07 -8.96
CA LEU A 276 -15.52 14.44 -9.12
C LEU A 276 -15.46 13.63 -10.41
N THR A 277 -14.34 13.74 -11.13
CA THR A 277 -13.92 12.82 -12.18
C THR A 277 -12.66 12.11 -11.70
N ILE A 278 -12.74 10.79 -11.54
CA ILE A 278 -11.67 9.95 -11.02
C ILE A 278 -11.12 9.12 -12.17
N PRO A 279 -9.85 9.34 -12.61
CA PRO A 279 -9.27 8.68 -13.77
C PRO A 279 -8.77 7.27 -13.44
N ALA A 280 -9.62 6.47 -12.81
CA ALA A 280 -9.35 5.07 -12.47
C ALA A 280 -10.65 4.29 -12.31
N PRO A 281 -10.72 3.05 -12.81
CA PRO A 281 -11.93 2.25 -12.79
C PRO A 281 -12.25 1.69 -11.40
N GLY A 282 -13.53 1.39 -11.20
CA GLY A 282 -14.07 0.70 -10.04
C GLY A 282 -14.66 1.62 -8.98
N GLU A 283 -15.84 1.22 -8.50
CA GLU A 283 -16.64 2.00 -7.55
C GLU A 283 -15.92 2.30 -6.24
N HIS A 284 -14.99 1.42 -5.82
CA HIS A 284 -14.15 1.64 -4.62
C HIS A 284 -13.29 2.91 -4.70
N MET A 285 -13.06 3.45 -5.89
CA MET A 285 -12.35 4.70 -6.10
C MET A 285 -13.12 5.90 -5.55
N ALA A 286 -14.47 5.86 -5.59
CA ALA A 286 -15.32 6.91 -5.00
C ALA A 286 -15.13 6.99 -3.47
N TYR A 287 -14.96 5.85 -2.79
CA TYR A 287 -14.66 5.82 -1.35
C TYR A 287 -13.28 6.42 -1.04
N SER A 288 -12.27 6.06 -1.83
CA SER A 288 -10.93 6.66 -1.68
C SER A 288 -10.95 8.17 -1.92
N ALA A 289 -11.70 8.63 -2.92
CA ALA A 289 -11.87 10.06 -3.23
C ALA A 289 -12.66 10.80 -2.13
N SER A 290 -13.75 10.21 -1.62
CA SER A 290 -14.54 10.83 -0.53
C SER A 290 -13.73 11.00 0.76
N MET A 291 -12.89 10.03 1.12
CA MET A 291 -11.95 10.15 2.24
C MET A 291 -10.91 11.23 1.99
N ALA A 292 -10.42 11.37 0.74
CA ALA A 292 -9.48 12.41 0.38
C ALA A 292 -10.12 13.80 0.38
N VAL A 293 -11.40 13.93 -0.02
CA VAL A 293 -12.21 15.17 0.14
C VAL A 293 -12.29 15.53 1.61
N ALA A 294 -12.69 14.59 2.48
CA ALA A 294 -12.80 14.81 3.92
C ALA A 294 -11.49 15.35 4.52
N VAL A 295 -10.35 14.72 4.20
CA VAL A 295 -9.03 15.16 4.71
C VAL A 295 -8.60 16.48 4.06
N GLY A 296 -8.90 16.70 2.79
CA GLY A 296 -8.63 17.99 2.11
C GLY A 296 -9.35 19.14 2.77
N GLU A 297 -10.62 18.98 3.12
CA GLU A 297 -11.39 19.96 3.88
C GLU A 297 -10.80 20.24 5.26
N GLU A 298 -10.40 19.19 5.99
CA GLU A 298 -9.76 19.32 7.30
C GLU A 298 -8.47 20.13 7.25
N LEU A 299 -7.70 20.00 6.17
CA LEU A 299 -6.47 20.76 5.97
C LEU A 299 -6.67 22.07 5.22
N GLY A 300 -7.91 22.51 5.04
CA GLY A 300 -8.25 23.84 4.52
C GLY A 300 -7.99 24.02 3.03
N LEU A 301 -8.10 22.95 2.24
CA LEU A 301 -8.09 23.05 0.78
C LEU A 301 -9.41 23.67 0.28
N THR A 302 -9.34 24.41 -0.83
CA THR A 302 -10.53 24.91 -1.53
C THR A 302 -11.20 23.78 -2.34
N ALA A 303 -12.45 23.98 -2.73
CA ALA A 303 -13.16 23.02 -3.57
C ALA A 303 -12.44 22.77 -4.90
N GLU A 304 -11.90 23.82 -5.53
CA GLU A 304 -11.15 23.70 -6.78
C GLU A 304 -9.84 22.92 -6.59
N GLU A 305 -9.14 23.11 -5.47
CA GLU A 305 -7.92 22.37 -5.15
C GLU A 305 -8.23 20.89 -4.97
N ILE A 306 -9.30 20.54 -4.26
CA ILE A 306 -9.75 19.16 -4.02
C ILE A 306 -10.14 18.50 -5.34
N VAL A 307 -11.02 19.10 -6.14
CA VAL A 307 -11.49 18.55 -7.43
C VAL A 307 -10.31 18.34 -8.38
N ARG A 308 -9.41 19.33 -8.50
CA ARG A 308 -8.20 19.22 -9.32
C ARG A 308 -7.28 18.12 -8.81
N GLY A 309 -7.13 17.97 -7.49
CA GLY A 309 -6.31 16.93 -6.89
C GLY A 309 -6.84 15.53 -7.19
N VAL A 310 -8.15 15.30 -7.08
CA VAL A 310 -8.79 14.03 -7.45
C VAL A 310 -8.58 13.72 -8.94
N ALA A 311 -8.79 14.69 -9.83
CA ALA A 311 -8.60 14.52 -11.27
C ALA A 311 -7.12 14.24 -11.66
N SER A 312 -6.17 14.63 -10.82
CA SER A 312 -4.74 14.38 -11.03
C SER A 312 -4.26 13.02 -10.53
N TYR A 313 -5.14 12.21 -9.94
CA TYR A 313 -4.78 10.89 -9.42
C TYR A 313 -4.14 10.03 -10.51
N GLN A 314 -3.10 9.28 -10.12
CA GLN A 314 -2.45 8.29 -10.97
C GLN A 314 -2.30 6.98 -10.18
N PRO A 315 -2.71 5.83 -10.74
CA PRO A 315 -2.44 4.53 -10.14
C PRO A 315 -0.94 4.32 -9.92
N SER A 316 -0.56 3.75 -8.79
CA SER A 316 0.84 3.44 -8.49
C SER A 316 1.11 1.94 -8.49
N GLY A 317 2.24 1.55 -9.08
CA GLY A 317 2.61 0.15 -9.22
C GLY A 317 1.61 -0.64 -10.08
N SER A 318 1.50 -1.95 -9.81
CA SER A 318 0.59 -2.87 -10.50
C SER A 318 -0.74 -2.99 -9.74
N ARG A 319 -1.47 -1.86 -9.62
CA ARG A 319 -2.80 -1.78 -8.99
C ARG A 319 -3.79 -1.17 -9.96
N MET A 320 -4.45 -2.04 -10.71
CA MET A 320 -5.39 -1.70 -11.78
C MET A 320 -4.80 -0.66 -12.76
N ARG A 321 -3.54 -0.88 -13.16
CA ARG A 321 -2.90 -0.07 -14.21
C ARG A 321 -3.39 -0.52 -15.57
N ILE A 322 -4.00 0.39 -16.33
CA ILE A 322 -4.50 0.11 -17.68
C ILE A 322 -3.39 0.37 -18.68
N LEU A 323 -2.98 -0.67 -19.39
CA LEU A 323 -2.01 -0.61 -20.48
C LEU A 323 -2.75 -0.81 -21.81
N ARG A 324 -2.68 0.21 -22.67
CA ARG A 324 -3.21 0.16 -24.02
C ARG A 324 -2.09 -0.26 -24.96
N LEU A 325 -2.24 -1.43 -25.55
CA LEU A 325 -1.24 -2.04 -26.44
C LEU A 325 -1.73 -1.99 -27.88
N ARG A 326 -0.89 -2.39 -28.84
CA ARG A 326 -1.24 -2.39 -30.26
C ARG A 326 -2.52 -3.16 -30.56
N GLU A 327 -3.23 -2.73 -31.61
CA GLU A 327 -4.47 -3.34 -32.08
C GLU A 327 -5.57 -3.39 -31.01
N ASP A 328 -5.68 -2.30 -30.22
CA ASP A 328 -6.68 -2.09 -29.19
C ASP A 328 -6.75 -3.18 -28.12
N ARG A 329 -5.61 -3.83 -27.83
CA ARG A 329 -5.50 -4.72 -26.69
C ARG A 329 -5.45 -3.91 -25.38
N LEU A 330 -6.22 -4.32 -24.42
CA LEU A 330 -6.23 -3.75 -23.07
C LEU A 330 -5.64 -4.75 -22.07
N LEU A 331 -4.57 -4.38 -21.40
CA LEU A 331 -3.98 -5.18 -20.33
C LEU A 331 -4.19 -4.48 -18.99
N LEU A 332 -5.00 -5.09 -18.13
CA LEU A 332 -5.33 -4.62 -16.79
C LEU A 332 -4.33 -5.25 -15.82
N ASP A 333 -3.31 -4.50 -15.46
CA ASP A 333 -2.24 -4.92 -14.53
C ASP A 333 -2.67 -4.64 -13.09
N ASP A 334 -3.16 -5.67 -12.42
CA ASP A 334 -3.53 -5.64 -10.98
C ASP A 334 -2.80 -6.74 -10.19
N CYS A 335 -1.54 -7.02 -10.56
CA CYS A 335 -0.76 -8.13 -10.06
C CYS A 335 0.09 -7.82 -8.82
N TYR A 336 -0.17 -6.71 -8.12
CA TYR A 336 0.54 -6.39 -6.89
C TYR A 336 0.21 -7.37 -5.75
N ASN A 337 -1.08 -7.66 -5.52
CA ASN A 337 -1.54 -8.62 -4.53
C ASN A 337 -2.97 -9.09 -4.86
N ALA A 338 -3.39 -10.22 -4.29
CA ALA A 338 -4.73 -10.78 -4.47
C ALA A 338 -5.31 -11.26 -3.14
N ASN A 339 -6.57 -10.93 -2.93
CA ASN A 339 -7.48 -11.52 -1.94
C ASN A 339 -8.89 -11.57 -2.53
N PRO A 340 -9.86 -12.29 -1.95
CA PRO A 340 -11.17 -12.48 -2.55
C PRO A 340 -11.86 -11.19 -2.95
N GLN A 341 -11.88 -10.19 -2.08
CA GLN A 341 -12.54 -8.90 -2.34
C GLN A 341 -11.89 -8.12 -3.48
N SER A 342 -10.56 -8.08 -3.50
CA SER A 342 -9.84 -7.36 -4.56
C SER A 342 -9.91 -8.07 -5.91
N VAL A 343 -10.02 -9.41 -5.94
CA VAL A 343 -10.21 -10.17 -7.17
C VAL A 343 -11.64 -9.98 -7.68
N THR A 344 -12.65 -10.01 -6.80
CA THR A 344 -14.04 -9.69 -7.15
C THR A 344 -14.12 -8.32 -7.84
N ALA A 345 -13.59 -7.28 -7.21
CA ALA A 345 -13.61 -5.93 -7.78
C ALA A 345 -12.89 -5.85 -9.15
N ALA A 346 -11.77 -6.56 -9.30
CA ALA A 346 -11.03 -6.59 -10.57
C ALA A 346 -11.79 -7.33 -11.68
N LEU A 347 -12.48 -8.42 -11.36
CA LEU A 347 -13.35 -9.15 -12.30
C LEU A 347 -14.55 -8.32 -12.73
N GLU A 348 -15.17 -7.56 -11.82
CA GLU A 348 -16.27 -6.64 -12.13
C GLU A 348 -15.82 -5.52 -13.10
N ILE A 349 -14.60 -4.99 -12.91
CA ILE A 349 -14.00 -4.03 -13.83
C ILE A 349 -13.75 -4.69 -15.19
N LEU A 350 -13.16 -5.89 -15.25
CA LEU A 350 -12.95 -6.61 -16.49
C LEU A 350 -14.28 -6.86 -17.23
N ALA A 351 -15.33 -7.29 -16.50
CA ALA A 351 -16.65 -7.56 -17.07
C ALA A 351 -17.26 -6.33 -17.76
N LYS A 352 -17.03 -5.13 -17.22
CA LYS A 352 -17.51 -3.86 -17.76
C LYS A 352 -16.57 -3.26 -18.83
N THR A 353 -15.34 -3.78 -18.97
CA THR A 353 -14.37 -3.28 -19.94
C THR A 353 -14.79 -3.65 -21.36
N GLU A 354 -14.65 -2.73 -22.31
CA GLU A 354 -14.89 -2.98 -23.71
C GLU A 354 -13.84 -3.96 -24.28
N GLY A 355 -14.25 -4.81 -25.20
CA GLY A 355 -13.42 -5.80 -25.87
C GLY A 355 -14.24 -6.95 -26.42
N ASP A 356 -13.77 -7.56 -27.54
CA ASP A 356 -14.40 -8.71 -28.18
C ASP A 356 -14.22 -9.99 -27.34
N GLN A 357 -13.17 -10.03 -26.53
CA GLN A 357 -12.84 -11.13 -25.62
C GLN A 357 -12.35 -10.60 -24.29
N LYS A 358 -12.77 -11.23 -23.20
CA LYS A 358 -12.36 -10.94 -21.82
C LYS A 358 -11.63 -12.12 -21.21
N ILE A 359 -10.39 -11.92 -20.84
CA ILE A 359 -9.52 -12.95 -20.27
C ILE A 359 -9.14 -12.56 -18.83
N ALA A 360 -9.28 -13.49 -17.90
CA ALA A 360 -8.78 -13.33 -16.55
C ALA A 360 -7.61 -14.29 -16.28
N VAL A 361 -6.44 -13.76 -15.96
CA VAL A 361 -5.26 -14.49 -15.53
C VAL A 361 -5.18 -14.38 -14.01
N LEU A 362 -5.57 -15.43 -13.31
CA LEU A 362 -5.73 -15.43 -11.87
C LEU A 362 -4.76 -16.42 -11.21
N GLY A 363 -4.07 -15.98 -10.18
CA GLY A 363 -3.16 -16.81 -9.41
C GLY A 363 -3.61 -17.03 -7.97
N ASP A 364 -2.79 -17.77 -7.22
CA ASP A 364 -3.06 -18.06 -5.82
C ASP A 364 -3.26 -16.81 -4.98
N MET A 365 -4.24 -16.86 -4.09
CA MET A 365 -4.47 -15.89 -3.03
C MET A 365 -3.86 -16.41 -1.72
N GLY A 366 -3.05 -15.60 -1.05
CA GLY A 366 -2.38 -15.96 0.20
C GLY A 366 -3.15 -15.53 1.44
N GLU A 367 -2.71 -16.06 2.61
CA GLU A 367 -3.12 -15.62 3.96
C GLU A 367 -4.61 -15.79 4.28
N LEU A 368 -5.26 -16.79 3.66
CA LEU A 368 -6.69 -17.07 3.82
C LEU A 368 -6.99 -18.19 4.83
N GLY A 369 -5.95 -18.95 5.26
CA GLY A 369 -6.13 -20.05 6.21
C GLY A 369 -7.20 -21.06 5.74
N GLU A 370 -8.18 -21.34 6.59
CA GLU A 370 -9.28 -22.30 6.29
C GLU A 370 -10.20 -21.82 5.16
N LEU A 371 -10.21 -20.52 4.83
CA LEU A 371 -11.02 -19.98 3.73
C LEU A 371 -10.41 -20.21 2.34
N THR A 372 -9.20 -20.76 2.25
CA THR A 372 -8.43 -20.84 1.01
C THR A 372 -9.20 -21.54 -0.10
N GLU A 373 -9.72 -22.75 0.14
CA GLU A 373 -10.38 -23.57 -0.88
C GLU A 373 -11.65 -22.88 -1.39
N GLN A 374 -12.53 -22.50 -0.48
CA GLN A 374 -13.79 -21.87 -0.83
C GLN A 374 -13.61 -20.53 -1.54
N ALA A 375 -12.60 -19.74 -1.13
CA ALA A 375 -12.33 -18.43 -1.74
C ALA A 375 -11.84 -18.57 -3.19
N HIS A 376 -10.94 -19.52 -3.47
CA HIS A 376 -10.46 -19.78 -4.83
C HIS A 376 -11.59 -20.30 -5.74
N TYR A 377 -12.37 -21.26 -5.27
CA TYR A 377 -13.52 -21.77 -5.99
C TYR A 377 -14.55 -20.67 -6.33
N ASN A 378 -14.92 -19.86 -5.33
CA ASN A 378 -15.90 -18.78 -5.49
C ASN A 378 -15.46 -17.72 -6.51
N VAL A 379 -14.16 -17.38 -6.55
CA VAL A 379 -13.61 -16.44 -7.52
C VAL A 379 -13.73 -17.00 -8.94
N GLY A 380 -13.49 -18.30 -9.15
CA GLY A 380 -13.67 -18.95 -10.43
C GLY A 380 -15.16 -18.94 -10.88
N ALA A 381 -16.05 -19.32 -9.98
CA ALA A 381 -17.50 -19.26 -10.22
C ALA A 381 -17.96 -17.86 -10.58
N LEU A 382 -17.48 -16.84 -9.86
CA LEU A 382 -17.80 -15.43 -10.14
C LEU A 382 -17.31 -15.01 -11.54
N ALA A 383 -16.12 -15.41 -11.95
CA ALA A 383 -15.61 -15.07 -13.29
C ALA A 383 -16.53 -15.61 -14.39
N ALA A 384 -17.04 -16.85 -14.26
CA ALA A 384 -18.03 -17.41 -15.17
C ALA A 384 -19.35 -16.64 -15.16
N MET A 385 -19.88 -16.33 -13.96
CA MET A 385 -21.12 -15.56 -13.80
C MET A 385 -21.05 -14.15 -14.40
N LEU A 386 -19.89 -13.51 -14.37
CA LEU A 386 -19.64 -12.19 -14.96
C LEU A 386 -19.39 -12.24 -16.47
N GLY A 387 -19.42 -13.44 -17.10
CA GLY A 387 -19.23 -13.59 -18.54
C GLY A 387 -17.78 -13.39 -18.98
N VAL A 388 -16.80 -13.75 -18.17
CA VAL A 388 -15.39 -13.82 -18.58
C VAL A 388 -15.25 -14.98 -19.57
N ASP A 389 -14.73 -14.70 -20.80
CA ASP A 389 -14.68 -15.70 -21.88
C ASP A 389 -13.66 -16.81 -21.61
N PHE A 390 -12.56 -16.47 -20.92
CA PHE A 390 -11.51 -17.42 -20.59
C PHE A 390 -10.80 -17.08 -19.28
N VAL A 391 -10.67 -18.08 -18.41
CA VAL A 391 -9.91 -17.99 -17.16
C VAL A 391 -8.63 -18.82 -17.26
N ALA A 392 -7.47 -18.19 -17.17
CA ALA A 392 -6.19 -18.87 -16.99
C ALA A 392 -5.84 -18.87 -15.49
N ALA A 393 -6.06 -20.00 -14.84
CA ALA A 393 -5.76 -20.20 -13.42
C ALA A 393 -4.33 -20.72 -13.26
N VAL A 394 -3.46 -20.00 -12.55
CA VAL A 394 -2.02 -20.30 -12.50
C VAL A 394 -1.57 -20.44 -11.05
N GLY A 395 -1.09 -21.60 -10.67
CA GLY A 395 -0.61 -21.94 -9.32
C GLY A 395 -1.33 -23.12 -8.71
N GLU A 396 -0.82 -23.63 -7.60
CA GLU A 396 -1.32 -24.87 -6.97
C GLU A 396 -2.78 -24.72 -6.51
N LYS A 397 -3.10 -23.62 -5.82
CA LYS A 397 -4.44 -23.38 -5.28
C LYS A 397 -5.39 -22.83 -6.34
N ALA A 398 -4.83 -22.26 -7.41
CA ALA A 398 -5.60 -21.74 -8.54
C ALA A 398 -6.31 -22.84 -9.35
N GLU A 399 -5.98 -24.13 -9.15
CA GLU A 399 -6.76 -25.26 -9.69
C GLU A 399 -8.24 -25.12 -9.31
N LEU A 400 -8.53 -24.76 -8.05
CA LEU A 400 -9.90 -24.53 -7.56
C LEU A 400 -10.61 -23.33 -8.25
N ILE A 401 -9.84 -22.33 -8.74
CA ILE A 401 -10.41 -21.26 -9.57
C ILE A 401 -10.90 -21.83 -10.90
N ALA A 402 -10.10 -22.70 -11.52
CA ALA A 402 -10.50 -23.35 -12.78
C ALA A 402 -11.72 -24.26 -12.58
N GLU A 403 -11.78 -25.03 -11.50
CA GLU A 403 -12.91 -25.88 -11.14
C GLU A 403 -14.19 -25.04 -10.95
N GLY A 404 -14.14 -24.01 -10.10
CA GLY A 404 -15.29 -23.14 -9.85
C GLY A 404 -15.81 -22.47 -11.11
N CYS A 405 -14.90 -22.05 -12.02
CA CYS A 405 -15.27 -21.49 -13.32
C CYS A 405 -15.99 -22.50 -14.21
N MET A 406 -15.42 -23.70 -14.38
CA MET A 406 -15.97 -24.74 -15.25
C MET A 406 -17.30 -25.28 -14.72
N GLU A 407 -17.43 -25.52 -13.42
CA GLU A 407 -18.68 -25.96 -12.82
C GLU A 407 -19.80 -24.92 -12.92
N SER A 408 -19.44 -23.65 -13.00
CA SER A 408 -20.38 -22.54 -13.23
C SER A 408 -20.64 -22.24 -14.72
N GLY A 409 -20.16 -23.12 -15.63
CA GLY A 409 -20.43 -23.04 -17.06
C GLY A 409 -19.47 -22.15 -17.85
N GLY A 410 -18.37 -21.68 -17.23
CA GLY A 410 -17.33 -20.91 -17.88
C GLY A 410 -16.26 -21.77 -18.55
N THR A 411 -15.29 -21.12 -19.19
CA THR A 411 -14.13 -21.76 -19.81
C THR A 411 -12.87 -21.42 -19.03
N ALA A 412 -12.19 -22.43 -18.51
CA ALA A 412 -10.94 -22.25 -17.78
C ALA A 412 -9.89 -23.30 -18.13
N LEU A 413 -8.62 -22.94 -17.95
CA LEU A 413 -7.49 -23.87 -17.94
C LEU A 413 -6.63 -23.59 -16.71
N HIS A 414 -6.19 -24.67 -16.08
CA HIS A 414 -5.19 -24.63 -15.00
C HIS A 414 -3.77 -24.76 -15.56
N PHE A 415 -2.83 -24.05 -14.97
CA PHE A 415 -1.41 -24.05 -15.30
C PHE A 415 -0.57 -24.14 -14.03
N ASP A 416 0.39 -25.04 -14.00
CA ASP A 416 1.30 -25.21 -12.85
C ASP A 416 2.30 -24.05 -12.69
N SER A 417 2.57 -23.31 -13.78
CA SER A 417 3.56 -22.24 -13.78
C SER A 417 3.19 -21.09 -14.72
N ARG A 418 3.79 -19.92 -14.47
CA ARG A 418 3.65 -18.73 -15.33
C ARG A 418 4.15 -19.00 -16.77
N GLU A 419 5.24 -19.74 -16.88
CA GLU A 419 5.88 -20.08 -18.17
C GLU A 419 4.97 -20.96 -19.02
N SER A 420 4.25 -21.92 -18.38
CA SER A 420 3.27 -22.76 -19.09
C SER A 420 2.05 -21.95 -19.55
N ALA A 421 1.57 -21.04 -18.71
CA ALA A 421 0.45 -20.16 -19.03
C ALA A 421 0.80 -19.17 -20.14
N LEU A 422 2.00 -18.58 -20.13
CA LEU A 422 2.38 -17.46 -21.03
C LEU A 422 2.21 -17.81 -22.52
N ARG A 423 2.52 -19.06 -22.93
CA ARG A 423 2.33 -19.50 -24.32
C ARG A 423 0.87 -19.45 -24.76
N THR A 424 -0.03 -19.93 -23.91
CA THR A 424 -1.47 -19.88 -24.17
C THR A 424 -1.98 -18.44 -24.15
N LEU A 425 -1.56 -17.63 -23.14
CA LEU A 425 -1.95 -16.24 -23.02
C LEU A 425 -1.52 -15.42 -24.23
N THR A 426 -0.30 -15.60 -24.72
CA THR A 426 0.17 -14.91 -25.96
C THR A 426 -0.71 -15.27 -27.16
N ALA A 427 -1.11 -16.53 -27.31
CA ALA A 427 -1.97 -16.95 -28.43
C ALA A 427 -3.41 -16.43 -28.29
N GLN A 428 -3.94 -16.33 -27.07
CA GLN A 428 -5.31 -15.88 -26.77
C GLN A 428 -5.44 -14.35 -26.74
N PHE A 429 -4.34 -13.60 -26.52
CA PHE A 429 -4.37 -12.14 -26.46
C PHE A 429 -4.43 -11.54 -27.87
N THR A 430 -5.55 -11.77 -28.54
CA THR A 430 -5.84 -11.29 -29.91
C THR A 430 -6.18 -9.79 -29.92
N PRO A 431 -6.26 -9.12 -31.09
CA PRO A 431 -6.76 -7.75 -31.19
C PRO A 431 -8.11 -7.58 -30.48
N HIS A 432 -8.35 -6.38 -29.94
CA HIS A 432 -9.58 -6.03 -29.20
C HIS A 432 -9.89 -6.91 -27.96
N THR A 433 -8.88 -7.56 -27.39
CA THR A 433 -9.02 -8.36 -26.16
C THR A 433 -8.72 -7.50 -24.93
N ALA A 434 -9.54 -7.63 -23.88
CA ALA A 434 -9.25 -7.14 -22.55
C ALA A 434 -8.74 -8.29 -21.66
N MET A 435 -7.55 -8.14 -21.08
CA MET A 435 -6.93 -9.16 -20.24
C MET A 435 -6.59 -8.60 -18.84
N LEU A 436 -7.16 -9.19 -17.79
CA LEU A 436 -6.80 -8.92 -16.39
C LEU A 436 -5.71 -9.86 -15.92
N VAL A 437 -4.68 -9.35 -15.25
CA VAL A 437 -3.63 -10.15 -14.62
C VAL A 437 -3.60 -9.84 -13.13
N LYS A 438 -3.90 -10.86 -12.28
CA LYS A 438 -3.99 -10.69 -10.82
C LYS A 438 -3.60 -11.93 -10.02
N ALA A 439 -2.69 -11.74 -9.06
CA ALA A 439 -2.24 -12.79 -8.13
C ALA A 439 -1.66 -12.19 -6.85
N SER A 440 -1.42 -13.03 -5.84
CA SER A 440 -0.65 -12.62 -4.67
C SER A 440 0.78 -12.21 -5.05
N HIS A 441 1.38 -11.34 -4.26
CA HIS A 441 2.71 -10.77 -4.53
C HIS A 441 3.80 -11.82 -4.74
N ALA A 442 3.73 -12.92 -3.98
CA ALA A 442 4.69 -14.02 -4.08
C ALA A 442 4.69 -14.72 -5.45
N MET A 443 3.58 -14.66 -6.19
CA MET A 443 3.42 -15.27 -7.51
C MET A 443 4.16 -14.51 -8.63
N ARG A 444 4.60 -13.26 -8.40
CA ARG A 444 5.41 -12.47 -9.33
C ARG A 444 4.78 -12.31 -10.73
N PHE A 445 3.45 -12.14 -10.81
CA PHE A 445 2.74 -12.03 -12.09
C PHE A 445 3.11 -10.78 -12.91
N GLY A 446 3.81 -9.81 -12.33
CA GLY A 446 4.44 -8.73 -13.09
C GLY A 446 5.33 -9.22 -14.23
N GLU A 447 5.90 -10.44 -14.14
CA GLU A 447 6.68 -11.03 -15.22
C GLU A 447 5.78 -11.38 -16.43
N ILE A 448 4.55 -11.86 -16.22
CA ILE A 448 3.57 -12.09 -17.30
C ILE A 448 3.21 -10.76 -17.98
N VAL A 449 2.93 -9.73 -17.19
CA VAL A 449 2.60 -8.38 -17.68
C VAL A 449 3.73 -7.83 -18.56
N GLU A 450 4.97 -7.91 -18.10
CA GLU A 450 6.13 -7.41 -18.85
C GLU A 450 6.39 -8.18 -20.15
N GLU A 451 6.21 -9.50 -20.16
CA GLU A 451 6.38 -10.30 -21.39
C GLU A 451 5.26 -10.00 -22.42
N LEU A 452 4.00 -9.90 -21.98
CA LEU A 452 2.91 -9.51 -22.87
C LEU A 452 3.11 -8.08 -23.41
N ARG A 453 3.55 -7.16 -22.55
CA ARG A 453 3.88 -5.79 -22.95
C ARG A 453 4.98 -5.78 -24.02
N LYS A 454 6.11 -6.45 -23.81
CA LYS A 454 7.20 -6.53 -24.81
C LYS A 454 6.75 -7.11 -26.15
N THR A 455 5.79 -8.02 -26.13
CA THR A 455 5.29 -8.70 -27.33
C THR A 455 4.37 -7.79 -28.16
N TYR A 456 3.58 -6.94 -27.50
CA TYR A 456 2.47 -6.21 -28.13
C TYR A 456 2.56 -4.66 -28.01
N ASP A 457 3.61 -4.10 -27.41
CA ASP A 457 3.83 -2.64 -27.28
C ASP A 457 4.43 -1.97 -28.56
#